data_d5571b245969aef1bff7d6c4afad9c90
#
_entry.id   d5571b245969aef1bff7d6c4afad9c90
#
_cell.length_a   1.000
_cell.length_b   1.000
_cell.length_c   1.000
_cell.angle_alpha   90.00
_cell.angle_beta   90.00
_cell.angle_gamma   90.00
#
_symmetry.space_group_name_H-M   'P 1'
#
loop_
_entity.id
_entity.type
_entity.pdbx_description
1 polymer ?
#
loop_
_entity_poly.entity_id
_entity_poly.type
_entity_poly.pdbx_seq_one_letter_code
_entity_poly.pdbx_strand_id
1 'polypeptide(L)'
;MKTTRKIIITMLCVLCIILGTSYFLGMAYFQTHFKIGTTINGFHCAFKTVNEAEALLSKEVSSYAIAIDTRNGGVEKLTAKDVGMTFNGKEGLVNIINNQDYRLWFMPEIKEHNLDEESYVIDSAKIQKSIAKLKCMHNMVSPESARIVDTDGFYQVAQQVVGTELDREKAKQVIETSIRQWHKSVNLEDKGCYKETEKADEKELQKQCDFLNSIKDVIITYDFGDRKETVDVETIRKNMLSKDFKLSQKKIEEYVKSLAEKYDTIGNERSFVTYDNRTSSISGGDYGWQIDI
;
A
#
# COMPACT_ATOMS: atom_id res chain seq x y z
N MET A 1 -12.15 71.55 -52.45
CA MET A 1 -12.66 70.16 -52.73
C MET A 1 -11.68 69.27 -53.50
N LYS A 2 -11.08 69.59 -54.58
CA LYS A 2 -10.13 68.71 -55.34
C LYS A 2 -8.89 68.31 -54.54
N THR A 3 -8.29 69.20 -53.72
CA THR A 3 -7.08 68.99 -52.93
C THR A 3 -7.37 68.10 -51.75
N THR A 4 -8.47 68.30 -51.04
CA THR A 4 -8.91 67.44 -49.88
C THR A 4 -9.18 66.01 -50.32
N ARG A 5 -9.79 65.83 -51.52
CA ARG A 5 -10.05 64.48 -52.05
C ARG A 5 -8.73 63.74 -52.40
N LYS A 6 -7.72 64.50 -52.96
CA LYS A 6 -6.40 63.88 -53.20
C LYS A 6 -5.71 63.45 -51.91
N ILE A 7 -5.74 64.25 -50.85
CA ILE A 7 -5.17 63.95 -49.56
C ILE A 7 -5.82 62.71 -48.97
N ILE A 8 -7.16 62.60 -48.97
CA ILE A 8 -7.89 61.45 -48.51
C ILE A 8 -7.52 60.18 -49.28
N ILE A 9 -7.43 60.23 -50.59
CA ILE A 9 -7.03 59.13 -51.46
C ILE A 9 -5.59 58.70 -51.14
N THR A 10 -4.65 59.63 -50.97
CA THR A 10 -3.28 59.31 -50.57
C THR A 10 -3.19 58.67 -49.22
N MET A 11 -3.93 59.16 -48.22
CA MET A 11 -4.00 58.55 -46.90
C MET A 11 -4.57 57.14 -46.96
N LEU A 12 -5.62 56.91 -47.76
CA LEU A 12 -6.20 55.57 -47.94
C LEU A 12 -5.21 54.59 -48.60
N CYS A 13 -4.49 55.04 -49.62
CA CYS A 13 -3.45 54.25 -50.27
C CYS A 13 -2.31 53.88 -49.30
N VAL A 14 -1.85 54.82 -48.48
CA VAL A 14 -0.84 54.57 -47.45
C VAL A 14 -1.34 53.57 -46.43
N LEU A 15 -2.58 53.72 -45.99
CA LEU A 15 -3.23 52.73 -45.01
C LEU A 15 -3.29 51.36 -45.66
N CYS A 16 -3.73 51.20 -46.89
CA CYS A 16 -3.75 49.93 -47.62
C CYS A 16 -2.37 49.26 -47.70
N ILE A 17 -1.33 50.09 -48.01
CA ILE A 17 0.06 49.63 -48.10
C ILE A 17 0.52 49.11 -46.70
N ILE A 18 0.21 49.84 -45.60
CA ILE A 18 0.56 49.43 -44.23
C ILE A 18 -0.16 48.15 -43.87
N LEU A 19 -1.46 48.05 -44.11
CA LEU A 19 -2.24 46.86 -43.83
C LEU A 19 -1.76 45.65 -44.65
N GLY A 20 -1.52 45.85 -45.95
CA GLY A 20 -0.98 44.81 -46.81
C GLY A 20 0.40 44.32 -46.35
N THR A 21 1.30 45.24 -46.01
CA THR A 21 2.64 44.91 -45.51
C THR A 21 2.56 44.16 -44.18
N SER A 22 1.74 44.65 -43.26
CA SER A 22 1.53 43.98 -41.99
C SER A 22 0.98 42.56 -42.15
N TYR A 23 0.04 42.37 -43.08
CA TYR A 23 -0.54 41.05 -43.37
C TYR A 23 0.52 40.08 -43.88
N PHE A 24 1.33 40.48 -44.87
CA PHE A 24 2.39 39.61 -45.41
C PHE A 24 3.51 39.34 -44.40
N LEU A 25 3.88 40.32 -43.58
CA LEU A 25 4.84 40.12 -42.51
C LEU A 25 4.30 39.13 -41.45
N GLY A 26 3.02 39.26 -41.08
CA GLY A 26 2.37 38.32 -40.18
C GLY A 26 2.32 36.92 -40.77
N MET A 27 1.97 36.76 -42.06
CA MET A 27 2.03 35.45 -42.72
C MET A 27 3.43 34.83 -42.66
N ALA A 28 4.47 35.59 -42.96
CA ALA A 28 5.85 35.09 -42.90
C ALA A 28 6.28 34.70 -41.51
N TYR A 29 5.90 35.47 -40.51
CA TYR A 29 6.17 35.18 -39.08
C TYR A 29 5.50 33.87 -38.62
N PHE A 30 4.20 33.73 -38.89
CA PHE A 30 3.44 32.56 -38.45
C PHE A 30 3.65 31.28 -39.28
N GLN A 31 4.48 31.33 -40.32
CA GLN A 31 5.00 30.08 -40.94
C GLN A 31 5.94 29.31 -40.02
N THR A 32 6.59 29.98 -39.07
CA THR A 32 7.58 29.40 -38.17
C THR A 32 7.21 29.54 -36.70
N HIS A 33 6.12 30.25 -36.39
CA HIS A 33 5.63 30.48 -35.04
C HIS A 33 4.19 30.02 -34.90
N PHE A 34 3.84 29.47 -33.73
CA PHE A 34 2.47 29.09 -33.42
C PHE A 34 1.54 30.31 -33.38
N LYS A 35 0.33 30.15 -33.90
CA LYS A 35 -0.68 31.21 -33.99
C LYS A 35 -1.09 31.72 -32.61
N ILE A 36 -1.73 32.89 -32.62
CA ILE A 36 -2.36 33.49 -31.45
C ILE A 36 -3.35 32.50 -30.83
N GLY A 37 -3.29 32.31 -29.53
CA GLY A 37 -4.19 31.43 -28.79
C GLY A 37 -3.82 29.95 -28.79
N THR A 38 -2.77 29.54 -29.53
CA THR A 38 -2.35 28.13 -29.55
C THR A 38 -1.98 27.64 -28.16
N THR A 39 -2.67 26.55 -27.71
CA THR A 39 -2.35 25.79 -26.52
C THR A 39 -2.02 24.36 -26.90
N ILE A 40 -1.00 23.78 -26.28
CA ILE A 40 -0.54 22.42 -26.51
C ILE A 40 -0.43 21.72 -25.16
N ASN A 41 -1.23 20.68 -24.92
CA ASN A 41 -1.33 19.97 -23.65
C ASN A 41 -1.53 20.92 -22.44
N GLY A 42 -2.38 21.95 -22.61
CA GLY A 42 -2.68 22.98 -21.60
C GLY A 42 -1.64 24.10 -21.49
N PHE A 43 -0.52 24.05 -22.23
CA PHE A 43 0.53 25.08 -22.17
C PHE A 43 0.39 26.10 -23.32
N HIS A 44 0.51 27.40 -22.97
CA HIS A 44 0.45 28.48 -23.96
C HIS A 44 1.70 28.51 -24.85
N CYS A 45 1.52 28.14 -26.10
CA CYS A 45 2.58 28.09 -27.11
C CYS A 45 2.47 29.19 -28.15
N ALA A 46 1.48 30.10 -28.06
CA ALA A 46 1.32 31.23 -28.97
C ALA A 46 2.64 32.02 -29.11
N PHE A 47 2.95 32.45 -30.36
CA PHE A 47 4.16 33.20 -30.74
C PHE A 47 5.50 32.47 -30.55
N LYS A 48 5.49 31.22 -30.13
CA LYS A 48 6.71 30.41 -29.97
C LYS A 48 7.04 29.67 -31.26
N THR A 49 8.31 29.50 -31.51
CA THR A 49 8.82 28.52 -32.49
C THR A 49 8.67 27.10 -31.96
N VAL A 50 8.83 26.12 -32.84
CA VAL A 50 8.88 24.69 -32.43
C VAL A 50 9.92 24.44 -31.34
N ASN A 51 11.13 25.02 -31.48
CA ASN A 51 12.20 24.82 -30.51
C ASN A 51 11.88 25.46 -29.12
N GLU A 52 11.24 26.64 -29.12
CA GLU A 52 10.82 27.30 -27.88
C GLU A 52 9.67 26.58 -27.20
N ALA A 53 8.73 26.00 -27.96
CA ALA A 53 7.66 25.16 -27.42
C ALA A 53 8.21 23.83 -26.89
N GLU A 54 9.15 23.20 -27.59
CA GLU A 54 9.87 22.02 -27.15
C GLU A 54 10.61 22.28 -25.82
N ALA A 55 11.32 23.40 -25.72
CA ALA A 55 12.03 23.79 -24.50
C ALA A 55 11.05 24.03 -23.32
N LEU A 56 9.92 24.70 -23.60
CA LEU A 56 8.86 24.91 -22.60
C LEU A 56 8.32 23.58 -22.07
N LEU A 57 7.88 22.70 -22.97
CA LEU A 57 7.31 21.40 -22.59
C LEU A 57 8.34 20.49 -21.90
N SER A 58 9.58 20.48 -22.38
CA SER A 58 10.68 19.76 -21.74
C SER A 58 10.96 20.26 -20.32
N LYS A 59 10.87 21.58 -20.09
CA LYS A 59 11.02 22.18 -18.76
C LYS A 59 9.89 21.75 -17.84
N GLU A 60 8.66 21.78 -18.33
CA GLU A 60 7.49 21.35 -17.54
C GLU A 60 7.57 19.86 -17.18
N VAL A 61 7.94 19.01 -18.13
CA VAL A 61 8.19 17.59 -17.89
C VAL A 61 9.28 17.41 -16.83
N SER A 62 10.39 18.14 -16.93
CA SER A 62 11.50 18.07 -15.98
C SER A 62 11.10 18.53 -14.57
N SER A 63 10.11 19.39 -14.45
CA SER A 63 9.59 19.90 -13.18
C SER A 63 8.64 18.93 -12.50
N TYR A 64 8.22 17.86 -13.18
CA TYR A 64 7.31 16.88 -12.62
C TYR A 64 7.88 16.23 -11.37
N ALA A 65 7.02 16.07 -10.40
CA ALA A 65 7.29 15.27 -9.22
C ALA A 65 5.97 14.75 -8.65
N ILE A 66 6.03 13.56 -8.11
CA ILE A 66 4.93 12.94 -7.38
C ILE A 66 5.28 12.80 -5.90
N ALA A 67 4.36 13.23 -5.04
CA ALA A 67 4.41 12.96 -3.60
C ALA A 67 3.73 11.61 -3.32
N ILE A 68 4.37 10.77 -2.52
CA ILE A 68 3.88 9.47 -2.12
C ILE A 68 3.61 9.56 -0.62
N ASP A 69 2.34 9.68 -0.27
CA ASP A 69 1.90 9.77 1.11
C ASP A 69 1.82 8.35 1.70
N THR A 70 2.52 8.16 2.82
CA THR A 70 2.61 6.89 3.51
C THR A 70 1.87 6.96 4.86
N ARG A 71 1.57 5.80 5.44
CA ARG A 71 0.98 5.68 6.78
C ARG A 71 1.83 6.47 7.79
N ASN A 72 1.19 7.00 8.82
CA ASN A 72 1.80 7.84 9.87
C ASN A 72 2.33 9.21 9.39
N GLY A 73 1.80 9.73 8.28
CA GLY A 73 2.10 11.08 7.80
C GLY A 73 3.47 11.21 7.12
N GLY A 74 4.11 10.10 6.78
CA GLY A 74 5.33 10.13 5.98
C GLY A 74 5.04 10.55 4.53
N VAL A 75 5.92 11.36 3.95
CA VAL A 75 5.84 11.75 2.53
C VAL A 75 7.18 11.51 1.87
N GLU A 76 7.16 10.73 0.80
CA GLU A 76 8.32 10.53 -0.06
C GLU A 76 8.07 11.14 -1.44
N LYS A 77 9.11 11.39 -2.21
CA LYS A 77 8.99 12.11 -3.47
C LYS A 77 9.82 11.43 -4.56
N LEU A 78 9.22 11.28 -5.73
CA LEU A 78 9.93 10.92 -6.96
C LEU A 78 9.83 12.07 -7.95
N THR A 79 10.96 12.41 -8.58
CA THR A 79 11.06 13.47 -9.60
C THR A 79 11.05 12.88 -11.00
N ALA A 80 10.84 13.71 -12.02
CA ALA A 80 10.98 13.33 -13.42
C ALA A 80 12.32 12.61 -13.71
N LYS A 81 13.40 13.08 -13.09
CA LYS A 81 14.74 12.48 -13.23
C LYS A 81 14.78 11.06 -12.66
N ASP A 82 14.15 10.85 -11.51
CA ASP A 82 14.15 9.54 -10.84
C ASP A 82 13.40 8.48 -11.66
N VAL A 83 12.36 8.89 -12.38
CA VAL A 83 11.54 8.00 -13.20
C VAL A 83 11.93 8.02 -14.68
N GLY A 84 12.97 8.79 -15.04
CA GLY A 84 13.46 8.88 -16.42
C GLY A 84 12.44 9.48 -17.38
N MET A 85 11.63 10.43 -16.88
CA MET A 85 10.61 11.10 -17.70
C MET A 85 11.24 12.18 -18.54
N THR A 86 11.02 12.11 -19.87
CA THR A 86 11.55 13.09 -20.85
C THR A 86 10.51 13.42 -21.90
N PHE A 87 10.59 14.62 -22.46
CA PHE A 87 9.77 15.05 -23.59
C PHE A 87 10.47 14.70 -24.92
N ASN A 88 9.76 14.05 -25.81
CA ASN A 88 10.21 13.68 -27.15
C ASN A 88 9.15 14.02 -28.23
N GLY A 89 8.40 15.10 -28.03
CA GLY A 89 7.25 15.47 -28.86
C GLY A 89 7.58 16.45 -30.00
N LYS A 90 8.83 16.60 -30.39
CA LYS A 90 9.23 17.56 -31.42
C LYS A 90 8.51 17.38 -32.77
N GLU A 91 8.35 16.11 -33.18
CA GLU A 91 7.66 15.78 -34.44
C GLU A 91 6.18 16.19 -34.38
N GLY A 92 5.51 15.94 -33.26
CA GLY A 92 4.14 16.42 -33.04
C GLY A 92 4.01 17.92 -33.10
N LEU A 93 4.97 18.67 -32.51
CA LEU A 93 5.02 20.12 -32.61
C LEU A 93 5.21 20.63 -34.08
N VAL A 94 6.08 19.97 -34.84
CA VAL A 94 6.26 20.25 -36.26
C VAL A 94 4.97 20.00 -37.06
N ASN A 95 4.28 18.91 -36.75
CA ASN A 95 3.00 18.58 -37.39
C ASN A 95 1.93 19.65 -37.10
N ILE A 96 1.84 20.12 -35.84
CA ILE A 96 0.88 21.19 -35.49
C ILE A 96 1.16 22.48 -36.30
N ILE A 97 2.42 22.94 -36.35
CA ILE A 97 2.76 24.19 -37.02
C ILE A 97 2.58 24.09 -38.56
N ASN A 98 2.87 22.93 -39.13
CA ASN A 98 2.69 22.69 -40.57
C ASN A 98 1.22 22.64 -40.98
N ASN A 99 0.33 22.24 -40.06
CA ASN A 99 -1.10 22.14 -40.32
C ASN A 99 -1.89 23.41 -39.95
N GLN A 100 -1.24 24.43 -39.34
CA GLN A 100 -1.93 25.67 -39.03
C GLN A 100 -2.12 26.52 -40.28
N ASP A 101 -3.28 27.20 -40.41
CA ASP A 101 -3.48 28.17 -41.48
C ASP A 101 -2.84 29.52 -41.10
N TYR A 102 -1.60 29.72 -41.50
CA TYR A 102 -0.84 30.97 -41.25
C TYR A 102 -1.40 32.18 -42.02
N ARG A 103 -2.28 31.99 -43.02
CA ARG A 103 -2.96 33.09 -43.75
C ARG A 103 -4.01 33.75 -42.87
N LEU A 104 -4.56 33.01 -41.94
CA LEU A 104 -5.50 33.50 -40.93
C LEU A 104 -4.81 33.75 -39.57
N TRP A 105 -3.59 34.26 -39.61
CA TRP A 105 -2.77 34.45 -38.40
C TRP A 105 -3.39 35.38 -37.36
N PHE A 106 -4.18 36.36 -37.80
CA PHE A 106 -4.89 37.33 -36.97
C PHE A 106 -6.13 36.73 -36.25
N MET A 107 -6.56 35.53 -36.65
CA MET A 107 -7.64 34.81 -35.99
C MET A 107 -7.06 33.89 -34.92
N PRO A 108 -7.51 34.01 -33.65
CA PRO A 108 -7.01 33.15 -32.59
C PRO A 108 -7.30 31.66 -32.86
N GLU A 109 -6.36 30.80 -32.49
CA GLU A 109 -6.58 29.35 -32.42
C GLU A 109 -7.39 29.04 -31.18
N ILE A 110 -8.58 28.46 -31.35
CA ILE A 110 -9.50 28.13 -30.24
C ILE A 110 -9.34 26.66 -29.79
N LYS A 111 -8.80 25.85 -30.70
CA LYS A 111 -8.65 24.41 -30.45
C LYS A 111 -7.38 24.13 -29.66
N GLU A 112 -7.54 23.40 -28.56
CA GLU A 112 -6.39 22.82 -27.86
C GLU A 112 -5.81 21.67 -28.68
N HIS A 113 -4.49 21.65 -28.77
CA HIS A 113 -3.74 20.58 -29.41
C HIS A 113 -3.21 19.64 -28.33
N ASN A 114 -3.48 18.34 -28.46
CA ASN A 114 -2.92 17.32 -27.61
C ASN A 114 -1.88 16.52 -28.41
N LEU A 115 -0.71 16.41 -27.85
CA LEU A 115 0.33 15.51 -28.35
C LEU A 115 0.03 14.08 -27.93
N ASP A 116 0.44 13.12 -28.73
CA ASP A 116 0.29 11.70 -28.44
C ASP A 116 1.09 11.30 -27.19
N GLU A 117 0.67 10.23 -26.53
CA GLU A 117 1.34 9.69 -25.34
C GLU A 117 2.81 9.34 -25.60
N GLU A 118 3.17 8.97 -26.82
CA GLU A 118 4.54 8.70 -27.28
C GLU A 118 5.47 9.93 -27.20
N SER A 119 4.89 11.13 -27.13
CA SER A 119 5.64 12.37 -26.92
C SER A 119 6.25 12.47 -25.51
N TYR A 120 5.85 11.59 -24.60
CA TYR A 120 6.35 11.52 -23.22
C TYR A 120 6.97 10.16 -22.99
N VAL A 121 8.29 10.11 -22.96
CA VAL A 121 9.01 8.88 -22.68
C VAL A 121 9.17 8.73 -21.17
N ILE A 122 8.82 7.57 -20.66
CA ILE A 122 8.97 7.19 -19.25
C ILE A 122 9.76 5.87 -19.20
N ASP A 123 10.84 5.86 -18.42
CA ASP A 123 11.72 4.70 -18.31
C ASP A 123 11.20 3.74 -17.20
N SER A 124 10.52 2.67 -17.60
CA SER A 124 9.97 1.68 -16.68
C SER A 124 11.04 1.06 -15.77
N ALA A 125 12.27 0.86 -16.26
CA ALA A 125 13.34 0.30 -15.44
C ALA A 125 13.79 1.28 -14.35
N LYS A 126 13.84 2.57 -14.69
CA LYS A 126 14.13 3.63 -13.70
C LYS A 126 13.00 3.77 -12.68
N ILE A 127 11.74 3.71 -13.11
CA ILE A 127 10.59 3.70 -12.18
C ILE A 127 10.76 2.59 -11.16
N GLN A 128 10.90 1.34 -11.60
CA GLN A 128 11.02 0.18 -10.71
C GLN A 128 12.20 0.33 -9.74
N LYS A 129 13.35 0.79 -10.25
CA LYS A 129 14.54 1.03 -9.42
C LYS A 129 14.34 2.14 -8.40
N SER A 130 13.62 3.19 -8.75
CA SER A 130 13.36 4.34 -7.87
C SER A 130 12.32 4.00 -6.83
N ILE A 131 11.24 3.30 -7.18
CA ILE A 131 10.26 2.78 -6.23
C ILE A 131 10.94 1.84 -5.22
N ALA A 132 11.81 0.94 -5.68
CA ALA A 132 12.51 0.02 -4.80
C ALA A 132 13.42 0.70 -3.76
N LYS A 133 13.80 1.97 -3.97
CA LYS A 133 14.61 2.77 -3.04
C LYS A 133 13.80 3.57 -2.03
N LEU A 134 12.49 3.64 -2.19
CA LEU A 134 11.64 4.36 -1.25
C LEU A 134 11.77 3.75 0.15
N LYS A 135 11.82 4.57 1.17
CA LYS A 135 11.95 4.14 2.56
C LYS A 135 10.79 3.26 3.00
N CYS A 136 9.59 3.59 2.52
CA CYS A 136 8.38 2.80 2.81
C CYS A 136 8.44 1.36 2.28
N MET A 137 9.32 1.06 1.32
CA MET A 137 9.56 -0.29 0.83
C MET A 137 10.52 -1.10 1.72
N HIS A 138 11.07 -0.46 2.76
CA HIS A 138 12.03 -1.06 3.70
C HIS A 138 11.57 -0.84 5.15
N ASN A 139 12.17 -1.56 6.09
CA ASN A 139 11.90 -1.41 7.53
C ASN A 139 10.40 -1.43 7.89
N MET A 140 9.67 -2.31 7.25
CA MET A 140 8.23 -2.47 7.45
C MET A 140 7.96 -3.18 8.77
N VAL A 141 6.91 -2.74 9.46
CA VAL A 141 6.38 -3.39 10.67
C VAL A 141 5.15 -4.17 10.25
N SER A 142 5.15 -5.48 10.48
CA SER A 142 3.99 -6.33 10.20
C SER A 142 2.81 -5.96 11.11
N PRO A 143 1.58 -5.98 10.61
CA PRO A 143 0.41 -5.79 11.44
C PRO A 143 0.21 -7.03 12.35
N GLU A 144 -0.18 -6.78 13.61
CA GLU A 144 -0.51 -7.83 14.56
C GLU A 144 -1.89 -7.57 15.16
N SER A 145 -2.71 -8.63 15.27
CA SER A 145 -3.98 -8.55 15.99
C SER A 145 -3.76 -8.42 17.49
N ALA A 146 -4.67 -7.74 18.17
CA ALA A 146 -4.68 -7.76 19.61
C ALA A 146 -4.80 -9.21 20.10
N ARG A 147 -4.01 -9.56 21.13
CA ARG A 147 -3.95 -10.93 21.69
C ARG A 147 -3.65 -10.91 23.18
N ILE A 148 -3.97 -12.00 23.83
CA ILE A 148 -3.58 -12.21 25.22
C ILE A 148 -2.10 -12.60 25.27
N VAL A 149 -1.35 -11.95 26.15
CA VAL A 149 0.04 -12.26 26.48
C VAL A 149 0.17 -12.52 27.97
N ASP A 150 1.05 -13.42 28.31
CA ASP A 150 1.49 -13.63 29.69
C ASP A 150 2.76 -12.81 29.94
N THR A 151 2.74 -12.02 31.00
CA THR A 151 3.88 -11.26 31.46
C THR A 151 4.11 -11.60 32.94
N ASP A 152 5.08 -12.46 33.20
CA ASP A 152 5.44 -12.91 34.55
C ASP A 152 4.26 -13.48 35.36
N GLY A 153 3.42 -14.29 34.71
CA GLY A 153 2.25 -14.92 35.33
C GLY A 153 1.02 -14.00 35.44
N PHE A 154 1.05 -12.84 34.77
CA PHE A 154 -0.09 -11.93 34.68
C PHE A 154 -0.55 -11.79 33.24
N TYR A 155 -1.80 -12.09 32.97
CA TYR A 155 -2.39 -12.01 31.63
C TYR A 155 -2.86 -10.60 31.31
N GLN A 156 -2.47 -10.09 30.17
CA GLN A 156 -2.88 -8.78 29.67
C GLN A 156 -3.12 -8.78 28.16
N VAL A 157 -3.88 -7.81 27.69
CA VAL A 157 -4.13 -7.64 26.25
C VAL A 157 -2.96 -6.86 25.64
N ALA A 158 -2.19 -7.52 24.75
CA ALA A 158 -1.32 -6.82 23.83
C ALA A 158 -2.18 -6.16 22.77
N GLN A 159 -2.05 -4.85 22.63
CA GLN A 159 -2.85 -4.05 21.70
C GLN A 159 -2.52 -4.35 20.25
N GLN A 160 -3.47 -4.11 19.36
CA GLN A 160 -3.28 -4.25 17.93
C GLN A 160 -2.15 -3.35 17.45
N VAL A 161 -1.25 -3.90 16.64
CA VAL A 161 -0.26 -3.15 15.87
C VAL A 161 -0.77 -3.02 14.44
N VAL A 162 -1.13 -1.80 14.03
CA VAL A 162 -1.62 -1.55 12.66
C VAL A 162 -0.53 -1.83 11.62
N GLY A 163 0.74 -1.61 11.99
CA GLY A 163 1.88 -1.90 11.16
C GLY A 163 2.05 -0.93 9.98
N THR A 164 3.14 -1.12 9.25
CA THR A 164 3.48 -0.36 8.03
C THR A 164 3.86 -1.27 6.87
N GLU A 165 3.53 -2.55 6.96
CA GLU A 165 3.86 -3.52 5.93
C GLU A 165 2.99 -3.32 4.70
N LEU A 166 3.64 -3.00 3.56
CA LEU A 166 3.00 -2.85 2.26
C LEU A 166 2.88 -4.20 1.54
N ASP A 167 1.78 -4.37 0.81
CA ASP A 167 1.77 -5.24 -0.35
C ASP A 167 2.64 -4.58 -1.42
N ARG A 168 3.85 -5.08 -1.57
CA ARG A 168 4.89 -4.48 -2.42
C ARG A 168 4.48 -4.40 -3.87
N GLU A 169 3.83 -5.44 -4.39
CA GLU A 169 3.44 -5.47 -5.81
C GLU A 169 2.30 -4.50 -6.07
N LYS A 170 1.31 -4.46 -5.19
CA LYS A 170 0.21 -3.50 -5.27
C LYS A 170 0.72 -2.06 -5.16
N ALA A 171 1.60 -1.78 -4.20
CA ALA A 171 2.17 -0.45 -4.01
C ALA A 171 2.99 0.01 -5.24
N LYS A 172 3.82 -0.87 -5.82
CA LYS A 172 4.55 -0.59 -7.06
C LYS A 172 3.60 -0.25 -8.20
N GLN A 173 2.58 -1.07 -8.40
CA GLN A 173 1.59 -0.87 -9.47
C GLN A 173 0.84 0.45 -9.31
N VAL A 174 0.41 0.78 -8.09
CA VAL A 174 -0.30 2.02 -7.78
C VAL A 174 0.57 3.24 -8.04
N ILE A 175 1.84 3.22 -7.59
CA ILE A 175 2.79 4.33 -7.80
C ILE A 175 3.09 4.48 -9.30
N GLU A 176 3.41 3.39 -9.99
CA GLU A 176 3.70 3.42 -11.43
C GLU A 176 2.52 3.95 -12.24
N THR A 177 1.31 3.47 -11.97
CA THR A 177 0.09 3.96 -12.62
C THR A 177 -0.12 5.45 -12.38
N SER A 178 0.10 5.92 -11.14
CA SER A 178 -0.03 7.33 -10.79
C SER A 178 0.99 8.20 -11.52
N ILE A 179 2.23 7.72 -11.70
CA ILE A 179 3.26 8.40 -12.48
C ILE A 179 2.84 8.52 -13.95
N ARG A 180 2.36 7.43 -14.54
CA ARG A 180 1.91 7.39 -15.95
C ARG A 180 0.70 8.29 -16.21
N GLN A 181 -0.14 8.47 -15.20
CA GLN A 181 -1.31 9.37 -15.23
C GLN A 181 -0.97 10.81 -14.82
N TRP A 182 0.29 11.15 -14.63
CA TRP A 182 0.75 12.49 -14.24
C TRP A 182 0.18 13.01 -12.92
N HIS A 183 -0.22 12.13 -12.02
CA HIS A 183 -0.67 12.53 -10.70
C HIS A 183 0.45 13.23 -9.94
N LYS A 184 0.10 14.28 -9.18
CA LYS A 184 1.06 15.02 -8.35
C LYS A 184 1.23 14.41 -6.95
N SER A 185 0.28 13.57 -6.54
CA SER A 185 0.33 12.82 -5.28
C SER A 185 -0.41 11.49 -5.38
N VAL A 186 -0.02 10.56 -4.53
CA VAL A 186 -0.71 9.29 -4.31
C VAL A 186 -0.62 8.93 -2.84
N ASN A 187 -1.74 8.59 -2.23
CA ASN A 187 -1.82 8.11 -0.85
C ASN A 187 -1.92 6.58 -0.85
N LEU A 188 -0.92 5.90 -0.29
CA LEU A 188 -0.86 4.44 -0.27
C LEU A 188 -1.88 3.82 0.69
N GLU A 189 -2.30 4.55 1.74
CA GLU A 189 -3.37 4.13 2.65
C GLU A 189 -4.71 4.10 1.91
N ASP A 190 -5.08 5.20 1.26
CA ASP A 190 -6.36 5.32 0.52
C ASP A 190 -6.45 4.32 -0.63
N LYS A 191 -5.31 3.91 -1.17
CA LYS A 191 -5.23 2.88 -2.21
C LYS A 191 -5.21 1.45 -1.66
N GLY A 192 -5.28 1.29 -0.33
CA GLY A 192 -5.29 0.01 0.35
C GLY A 192 -4.03 -0.81 0.07
N CYS A 193 -2.86 -0.15 0.04
CA CYS A 193 -1.59 -0.81 -0.23
C CYS A 193 -0.98 -1.46 1.01
N TYR A 194 -1.52 -1.24 2.21
CA TYR A 194 -1.01 -1.83 3.43
C TYR A 194 -1.69 -3.17 3.73
N LYS A 195 -0.90 -4.09 4.29
CA LYS A 195 -1.45 -5.32 4.86
C LYS A 195 -2.27 -4.99 6.10
N GLU A 196 -3.35 -5.70 6.27
CA GLU A 196 -4.24 -5.59 7.42
C GLU A 196 -4.30 -6.92 8.14
N THR A 197 -4.66 -6.88 9.40
CA THR A 197 -4.96 -8.06 10.20
C THR A 197 -6.40 -8.03 10.69
N GLU A 198 -6.91 -9.18 11.09
CA GLU A 198 -8.26 -9.27 11.67
C GLU A 198 -8.35 -8.40 12.93
N LYS A 199 -9.43 -7.64 13.02
CA LYS A 199 -9.74 -6.86 14.21
C LYS A 199 -10.25 -7.81 15.30
N ALA A 200 -9.49 -7.92 16.39
CA ALA A 200 -9.94 -8.64 17.56
C ALA A 200 -10.87 -7.76 18.42
N ASP A 201 -11.82 -8.39 19.09
CA ASP A 201 -12.66 -7.69 20.08
C ASP A 201 -11.86 -7.51 21.38
N GLU A 202 -11.28 -6.33 21.55
CA GLU A 202 -10.48 -6.02 22.75
C GLU A 202 -11.27 -6.15 24.06
N LYS A 203 -12.58 -5.88 24.04
CA LYS A 203 -13.42 -6.03 25.23
C LYS A 203 -13.58 -7.50 25.61
N GLU A 204 -13.69 -8.37 24.63
CA GLU A 204 -13.75 -9.80 24.87
C GLU A 204 -12.40 -10.34 25.34
N LEU A 205 -11.30 -9.90 24.72
CA LEU A 205 -9.95 -10.24 25.17
C LEU A 205 -9.69 -9.77 26.61
N GLN A 206 -10.19 -8.59 27.00
CA GLN A 206 -10.05 -8.10 28.36
C GLN A 206 -10.80 -8.98 29.37
N LYS A 207 -12.05 -9.38 29.07
CA LYS A 207 -12.78 -10.32 29.92
C LYS A 207 -12.05 -11.64 30.07
N GLN A 208 -11.43 -12.13 29.01
CA GLN A 208 -10.65 -13.37 29.04
C GLN A 208 -9.39 -13.22 29.92
N CYS A 209 -8.70 -12.07 29.83
CA CYS A 209 -7.58 -11.74 30.72
C CYS A 209 -8.04 -11.72 32.20
N ASP A 210 -9.14 -11.03 32.48
CA ASP A 210 -9.68 -10.89 33.82
C ASP A 210 -10.01 -12.28 34.42
N PHE A 211 -10.61 -13.15 33.61
CA PHE A 211 -10.87 -14.54 34.00
C PHE A 211 -9.58 -15.30 34.28
N LEU A 212 -8.60 -15.28 33.39
CA LEU A 212 -7.30 -15.96 33.57
C LEU A 212 -6.57 -15.45 34.81
N ASN A 213 -6.58 -14.14 35.04
CA ASN A 213 -5.97 -13.53 36.22
C ASN A 213 -6.71 -13.94 37.52
N SER A 214 -8.02 -14.21 37.48
CA SER A 214 -8.77 -14.67 38.64
C SER A 214 -8.39 -16.09 39.07
N ILE A 215 -7.84 -16.89 38.14
CA ILE A 215 -7.45 -18.29 38.38
C ILE A 215 -5.93 -18.51 38.30
N LYS A 216 -5.13 -17.46 38.16
CA LYS A 216 -3.68 -17.56 37.90
C LYS A 216 -2.90 -18.30 38.98
N ASP A 217 -3.36 -18.21 40.22
CA ASP A 217 -2.74 -18.86 41.39
C ASP A 217 -3.37 -20.24 41.72
N VAL A 218 -4.30 -20.70 40.87
CA VAL A 218 -4.94 -22.01 41.06
C VAL A 218 -3.96 -23.10 40.64
N ILE A 219 -3.63 -23.98 41.57
CA ILE A 219 -2.85 -25.19 41.33
C ILE A 219 -3.63 -26.36 41.90
N ILE A 220 -4.04 -27.29 41.05
CA ILE A 220 -4.68 -28.53 41.42
C ILE A 220 -3.65 -29.65 41.28
N THR A 221 -3.40 -30.38 42.35
CA THR A 221 -2.48 -31.51 42.30
C THR A 221 -3.27 -32.82 42.47
N TYR A 222 -3.22 -33.64 41.45
CA TYR A 222 -3.67 -35.03 41.52
C TYR A 222 -2.54 -35.88 42.09
N ASP A 223 -2.77 -36.49 43.24
CA ASP A 223 -1.78 -37.32 43.91
C ASP A 223 -2.17 -38.81 43.75
N PHE A 224 -1.37 -39.53 43.00
CA PHE A 224 -1.55 -40.95 42.70
C PHE A 224 -0.62 -41.83 43.57
N GLY A 225 -0.09 -41.27 44.66
CA GLY A 225 0.80 -41.96 45.58
C GLY A 225 2.27 -41.81 45.17
N ASP A 226 2.72 -42.61 44.24
CA ASP A 226 4.09 -42.58 43.70
C ASP A 226 4.27 -41.56 42.60
N ARG A 227 3.19 -40.97 42.07
CA ARG A 227 3.16 -40.02 40.97
C ARG A 227 2.22 -38.86 41.25
N LYS A 228 2.54 -37.69 40.69
CA LYS A 228 1.70 -36.51 40.84
C LYS A 228 1.52 -35.85 39.49
N GLU A 229 0.36 -35.28 39.25
CA GLU A 229 0.06 -34.44 38.09
C GLU A 229 -0.44 -33.08 38.58
N THR A 230 0.07 -32.03 38.00
CA THR A 230 -0.28 -30.66 38.39
C THR A 230 -1.05 -29.98 37.25
N VAL A 231 -2.19 -29.43 37.61
CA VAL A 231 -3.04 -28.61 36.71
C VAL A 231 -2.93 -27.17 37.18
N ASP A 232 -2.22 -26.41 36.40
CA ASP A 232 -2.07 -24.96 36.55
C ASP A 232 -2.98 -24.18 35.59
N VAL A 233 -2.93 -22.86 35.64
CA VAL A 233 -3.74 -21.99 34.79
C VAL A 233 -3.48 -22.25 33.30
N GLU A 234 -2.25 -22.54 32.89
CA GLU A 234 -1.93 -22.82 31.50
C GLU A 234 -2.52 -24.14 31.01
N THR A 235 -2.49 -25.16 31.87
CA THR A 235 -3.16 -26.46 31.66
C THR A 235 -4.68 -26.28 31.53
N ILE A 236 -5.29 -25.49 32.43
CA ILE A 236 -6.73 -25.16 32.38
C ILE A 236 -7.05 -24.45 31.06
N ARG A 237 -6.29 -23.42 30.72
CA ARG A 237 -6.47 -22.64 29.46
C ARG A 237 -6.44 -23.54 28.23
N LYS A 238 -5.43 -24.37 28.14
CA LYS A 238 -5.19 -25.23 26.97
C LYS A 238 -6.20 -26.36 26.84
N ASN A 239 -6.49 -27.04 27.96
CA ASN A 239 -7.18 -28.32 27.91
C ASN A 239 -8.63 -28.29 28.45
N MET A 240 -9.07 -27.22 29.11
CA MET A 240 -10.37 -27.19 29.77
C MET A 240 -11.29 -26.05 29.30
N LEU A 241 -10.76 -25.01 28.64
CA LEU A 241 -11.57 -23.89 28.18
C LEU A 241 -12.10 -24.09 26.76
N SER A 242 -13.35 -23.66 26.55
CA SER A 242 -13.93 -23.50 25.22
C SER A 242 -13.27 -22.33 24.49
N LYS A 243 -13.65 -22.11 23.23
CA LYS A 243 -13.21 -20.93 22.46
C LYS A 243 -13.67 -19.60 23.07
N ASP A 244 -14.78 -19.63 23.83
CA ASP A 244 -15.34 -18.47 24.53
C ASP A 244 -14.76 -18.31 25.93
N PHE A 245 -13.65 -18.94 26.23
CA PHE A 245 -12.98 -18.95 27.55
C PHE A 245 -13.88 -19.38 28.74
N LYS A 246 -14.83 -20.26 28.48
CA LYS A 246 -15.65 -20.90 29.54
C LYS A 246 -15.16 -22.33 29.78
N LEU A 247 -15.26 -22.77 30.99
CA LEU A 247 -15.01 -24.18 31.31
C LEU A 247 -15.93 -25.08 30.47
N SER A 248 -15.35 -26.02 29.76
CA SER A 248 -16.05 -26.97 28.91
C SER A 248 -16.04 -28.33 29.54
N GLN A 249 -17.19 -28.82 29.99
CA GLN A 249 -17.32 -30.13 30.59
C GLN A 249 -16.72 -31.20 29.67
N LYS A 250 -17.03 -31.18 28.39
CA LYS A 250 -16.48 -32.14 27.42
C LYS A 250 -14.95 -32.16 27.41
N LYS A 251 -14.30 -30.97 27.38
CA LYS A 251 -12.84 -30.88 27.40
C LYS A 251 -12.22 -31.33 28.73
N ILE A 252 -12.91 -31.04 29.82
CA ILE A 252 -12.50 -31.53 31.15
C ILE A 252 -12.54 -33.06 31.18
N GLU A 253 -13.63 -33.66 30.69
CA GLU A 253 -13.75 -35.12 30.59
C GLU A 253 -12.66 -35.73 29.68
N GLU A 254 -12.38 -35.12 28.55
CA GLU A 254 -11.29 -35.51 27.62
C GLU A 254 -9.93 -35.44 28.33
N TYR A 255 -9.68 -34.39 29.09
CA TYR A 255 -8.45 -34.27 29.88
C TYR A 255 -8.34 -35.31 30.97
N VAL A 256 -9.41 -35.52 31.73
CA VAL A 256 -9.45 -36.56 32.78
C VAL A 256 -9.26 -37.96 32.18
N LYS A 257 -9.85 -38.24 31.00
CA LYS A 257 -9.60 -39.51 30.29
C LYS A 257 -8.12 -39.66 29.91
N SER A 258 -7.46 -38.59 29.48
CA SER A 258 -6.02 -38.64 29.18
C SER A 258 -5.17 -38.93 30.45
N LEU A 259 -5.63 -38.47 31.62
CA LEU A 259 -5.00 -38.81 32.88
C LEU A 259 -5.25 -40.28 33.25
N ALA A 260 -6.46 -40.79 33.02
CA ALA A 260 -6.80 -42.21 33.25
C ALA A 260 -5.92 -43.12 32.39
N GLU A 261 -5.79 -42.83 31.08
CA GLU A 261 -4.90 -43.58 30.17
C GLU A 261 -3.44 -43.58 30.66
N LYS A 262 -2.98 -42.48 31.27
CA LYS A 262 -1.60 -42.33 31.75
C LYS A 262 -1.37 -43.00 33.13
N TYR A 263 -2.35 -42.97 34.01
CA TYR A 263 -2.16 -43.28 35.43
C TYR A 263 -2.94 -44.48 35.96
N ASP A 264 -3.95 -44.97 35.25
CA ASP A 264 -4.68 -46.14 35.65
C ASP A 264 -3.78 -47.36 35.64
N THR A 265 -3.88 -48.15 36.72
CA THR A 265 -3.11 -49.36 36.90
C THR A 265 -3.97 -50.60 37.16
N ILE A 266 -5.30 -50.42 37.21
CA ILE A 266 -6.23 -51.56 37.28
C ILE A 266 -6.08 -52.42 36.03
N GLY A 267 -6.11 -53.74 36.17
CA GLY A 267 -5.94 -54.63 35.03
C GLY A 267 -4.50 -54.82 34.51
N ASN A 268 -3.52 -54.08 35.02
CA ASN A 268 -2.13 -54.21 34.60
C ASN A 268 -1.45 -55.41 35.27
N GLU A 269 -0.66 -56.15 34.46
CA GLU A 269 0.20 -57.20 34.99
C GLU A 269 1.31 -56.57 35.86
N ARG A 270 1.59 -57.21 37.00
CA ARG A 270 2.64 -56.78 37.93
C ARG A 270 3.58 -57.92 38.23
N SER A 271 4.88 -57.62 38.13
CA SER A 271 5.91 -58.54 38.57
C SER A 271 6.51 -58.12 39.91
N PHE A 272 6.78 -59.08 40.76
CA PHE A 272 7.46 -58.87 42.03
C PHE A 272 8.46 -59.99 42.28
N VAL A 273 9.44 -59.68 43.11
CA VAL A 273 10.47 -60.66 43.50
C VAL A 273 10.00 -61.31 44.75
N THR A 274 9.82 -62.63 44.71
CA THR A 274 9.46 -63.45 45.85
C THR A 274 10.60 -63.58 46.85
N TYR A 275 10.33 -64.05 48.09
CA TYR A 275 11.33 -64.20 49.13
C TYR A 275 12.51 -65.11 48.75
N ASP A 276 12.30 -66.04 47.84
CA ASP A 276 13.32 -66.97 47.32
C ASP A 276 14.01 -66.41 46.04
N ASN A 277 13.96 -65.09 45.84
CA ASN A 277 14.58 -64.37 44.71
C ASN A 277 14.08 -64.78 43.31
N ARG A 278 12.90 -65.34 43.21
CA ARG A 278 12.25 -65.61 41.91
C ARG A 278 11.34 -64.48 41.53
N THR A 279 11.38 -64.07 40.27
CA THR A 279 10.40 -63.13 39.77
C THR A 279 9.08 -63.86 39.48
N SER A 280 8.00 -63.32 39.98
CA SER A 280 6.65 -63.85 39.78
C SER A 280 5.79 -62.75 39.21
N SER A 281 4.96 -63.07 38.24
CA SER A 281 3.99 -62.13 37.66
C SER A 281 2.59 -62.50 38.11
N ILE A 282 1.83 -61.46 38.46
CA ILE A 282 0.40 -61.56 38.71
C ILE A 282 -0.30 -60.90 37.53
N SER A 283 -1.14 -61.67 36.84
CA SER A 283 -1.96 -61.14 35.77
C SER A 283 -2.92 -60.07 36.27
N GLY A 284 -3.28 -59.12 35.37
CA GLY A 284 -4.22 -58.05 35.71
C GLY A 284 -5.53 -58.54 36.24
N GLY A 285 -6.05 -57.83 37.23
CA GLY A 285 -7.33 -58.08 37.91
C GLY A 285 -7.93 -56.74 38.33
N ASP A 286 -8.77 -56.78 39.33
CA ASP A 286 -9.47 -55.62 39.92
C ASP A 286 -8.62 -54.81 40.92
N TYR A 287 -7.34 -55.14 41.01
CA TYR A 287 -6.40 -54.47 41.91
C TYR A 287 -5.65 -53.34 41.17
N GLY A 288 -5.67 -52.13 41.73
CA GLY A 288 -4.96 -50.98 41.18
C GLY A 288 -5.71 -49.67 41.36
N TRP A 289 -5.18 -48.65 40.72
CA TRP A 289 -5.80 -47.34 40.67
C TRP A 289 -6.64 -47.21 39.40
N GLN A 290 -7.80 -46.57 39.53
CA GLN A 290 -8.66 -46.20 38.43
C GLN A 290 -9.23 -44.81 38.70
N ILE A 291 -9.16 -43.93 37.73
CA ILE A 291 -9.78 -42.60 37.76
C ILE A 291 -11.25 -42.75 37.38
N ASP A 292 -12.15 -42.29 38.26
CA ASP A 292 -13.58 -42.20 37.97
C ASP A 292 -13.84 -40.95 37.13
N ILE A 293 -14.51 -41.11 35.96
CA ILE A 293 -14.66 -40.04 34.93
C ILE A 293 -16.10 -39.56 34.92
#